data_bcf2a18479897ea70ef07f3f67336b0e
#
_entry.id   bcf2a18479897ea70ef07f3f67336b0e
#
_cell.length_a   1.000
_cell.length_b   1.000
_cell.length_c   1.000
_cell.angle_alpha   90.00
_cell.angle_beta   90.00
_cell.angle_gamma   90.00
#
_symmetry.space_group_name_H-M   'P 1'
#
loop_
_entity.id
_entity.type
_entity.pdbx_description
1 polymer ?
#
loop_
_entity_poly.entity_id
_entity_poly.type
_entity_poly.pdbx_seq_one_letter_code
_entity_poly.pdbx_strand_id
1 'polypeptide(L)'
;MHKKYIVRLISEERTTLETLISLGRAPARTQTHARILLKADCGPDGPAWLDPVISEALDVSLPTIHRVRQRLVLDGFDAALQRKPQAPRQRKLDGHQEAHLVALACSTPPEGQKRCSLRLLTKRFVALEHVDTIGRETVRQILKKTTSNRG
;
A
#
# COMPACT_ATOMS: atom_id res chain seq x y z
N MET A 1 3.60 -30.15 -17.13
CA MET A 1 3.32 -28.71 -17.21
C MET A 1 4.63 -27.94 -17.15
N HIS A 2 4.90 -27.16 -18.16
CA HIS A 2 6.06 -26.28 -18.12
C HIS A 2 5.75 -25.06 -17.25
N LYS A 3 6.54 -24.88 -16.21
CA LYS A 3 6.43 -23.69 -15.34
C LYS A 3 6.98 -22.49 -16.12
N LYS A 4 6.15 -21.46 -16.28
CA LYS A 4 6.53 -20.24 -17.00
C LYS A 4 7.65 -19.47 -16.29
N TYR A 5 7.63 -19.46 -14.96
CA TYR A 5 8.65 -18.77 -14.14
C TYR A 5 9.32 -19.79 -13.24
N ILE A 6 10.62 -20.01 -13.48
CA ILE A 6 11.44 -20.98 -12.74
C ILE A 6 12.22 -20.21 -11.68
N VAL A 7 12.10 -20.64 -10.41
CA VAL A 7 12.86 -20.07 -9.30
C VAL A 7 14.20 -20.80 -9.18
N ARG A 8 15.27 -20.03 -9.26
CA ARG A 8 16.63 -20.50 -8.97
C ARG A 8 17.30 -19.51 -8.05
N LEU A 9 17.60 -19.92 -6.84
CA LEU A 9 18.24 -19.10 -5.83
C LEU A 9 19.74 -19.37 -5.79
N ILE A 10 20.52 -18.30 -5.70
CA ILE A 10 21.95 -18.43 -5.38
C ILE A 10 22.11 -18.67 -3.88
N SER A 11 23.29 -19.16 -3.46
CA SER A 11 23.56 -19.49 -2.06
C SER A 11 23.31 -18.32 -1.11
N GLU A 12 23.67 -17.12 -1.51
CA GLU A 12 23.47 -15.90 -0.71
C GLU A 12 22.00 -15.57 -0.50
N GLU A 13 21.21 -15.66 -1.56
CA GLU A 13 19.76 -15.45 -1.50
C GLU A 13 19.09 -16.48 -0.60
N ARG A 14 19.48 -17.73 -0.73
CA ARG A 14 18.97 -18.82 0.10
C ARG A 14 19.26 -18.58 1.58
N THR A 15 20.51 -18.24 1.90
CA THR A 15 20.93 -17.91 3.27
C THR A 15 20.14 -16.71 3.82
N THR A 16 19.93 -15.70 3.01
CA THR A 16 19.15 -14.52 3.37
C THR A 16 17.70 -14.90 3.74
N LEU A 17 17.07 -15.74 2.92
CA LEU A 17 15.70 -16.20 3.18
C LEU A 17 15.59 -17.05 4.44
N GLU A 18 16.53 -17.97 4.64
CA GLU A 18 16.58 -18.81 5.83
C GLU A 18 16.77 -18.00 7.10
N THR A 19 17.66 -17.01 7.07
CA THR A 19 17.89 -16.09 8.18
C THR A 19 16.64 -15.26 8.49
N LEU A 20 15.98 -14.75 7.47
CA LEU A 20 14.77 -13.95 7.59
C LEU A 20 13.65 -14.74 8.30
N ILE A 21 13.48 -16.01 7.94
CA ILE A 21 12.49 -16.89 8.55
C ILE A 21 12.88 -17.23 10.00
N SER A 22 14.15 -17.53 10.25
CA SER A 22 14.65 -17.88 11.58
C SER A 22 14.50 -16.74 12.59
N LEU A 23 14.75 -15.52 12.17
CA LEU A 23 14.60 -14.34 13.04
C LEU A 23 13.15 -14.02 13.39
N GLY A 24 12.21 -14.36 12.50
CA GLY A 24 10.78 -14.20 12.74
C GLY A 24 10.30 -12.75 12.92
N ARG A 25 11.13 -11.77 12.61
CA ARG A 25 10.80 -10.35 12.79
C ARG A 25 10.18 -9.69 11.56
N ALA A 26 10.28 -10.33 10.41
CA ALA A 26 9.74 -9.80 9.17
C ALA A 26 8.20 -9.88 9.17
N PRO A 27 7.50 -9.00 8.40
CA PRO A 27 6.06 -9.10 8.24
C PRO A 27 5.64 -10.50 7.77
N ALA A 28 4.48 -10.97 8.22
CA ALA A 28 3.97 -12.30 7.89
C ALA A 28 3.96 -12.59 6.38
N ARG A 29 3.58 -11.60 5.59
CA ARG A 29 3.58 -11.70 4.13
C ARG A 29 4.99 -11.96 3.58
N THR A 30 5.99 -11.23 4.07
CA THR A 30 7.39 -11.40 3.66
C THR A 30 7.90 -12.80 4.03
N GLN A 31 7.58 -13.28 5.23
CA GLN A 31 7.93 -14.63 5.65
C GLN A 31 7.29 -15.71 4.78
N THR A 32 6.01 -15.54 4.44
CA THR A 32 5.29 -16.46 3.55
C THR A 32 5.93 -16.50 2.17
N HIS A 33 6.26 -15.34 1.59
CA HIS A 33 6.94 -15.26 0.30
C HIS A 33 8.32 -15.91 0.34
N ALA A 34 9.07 -15.72 1.43
CA ALA A 34 10.38 -16.37 1.62
C ALA A 34 10.25 -17.90 1.65
N ARG A 35 9.26 -18.41 2.35
CA ARG A 35 9.00 -19.87 2.39
C ARG A 35 8.60 -20.41 1.02
N ILE A 36 7.78 -19.71 0.27
CA ILE A 36 7.38 -20.09 -1.09
C ILE A 36 8.61 -20.20 -1.97
N LEU A 37 9.49 -19.21 -1.93
CA LEU A 37 10.72 -19.19 -2.76
C LEU A 37 11.66 -20.32 -2.40
N LEU A 38 11.86 -20.60 -1.10
CA LEU A 38 12.71 -21.71 -0.65
C LEU A 38 12.19 -23.07 -1.11
N LYS A 39 10.87 -23.28 -1.07
CA LYS A 39 10.24 -24.53 -1.51
C LYS A 39 10.20 -24.67 -3.03
N ALA A 40 10.04 -23.58 -3.75
CA ALA A 40 9.98 -23.55 -5.21
C ALA A 40 11.36 -23.59 -5.88
N ASP A 41 12.43 -23.38 -5.12
CA ASP A 41 13.80 -23.32 -5.63
C ASP A 41 14.17 -24.60 -6.37
N CYS A 42 14.46 -24.47 -7.67
CA CYS A 42 14.90 -25.56 -8.55
C CYS A 42 16.42 -25.59 -8.71
N GLY A 43 17.17 -24.82 -7.91
CA GLY A 43 18.63 -24.84 -7.88
C GLY A 43 19.20 -26.12 -7.26
N PRO A 44 20.54 -26.24 -7.23
CA PRO A 44 21.19 -27.46 -6.72
C PRO A 44 20.83 -27.78 -5.27
N ASP A 45 20.59 -26.79 -4.45
CA ASP A 45 20.26 -26.95 -3.03
C ASP A 45 18.74 -26.86 -2.74
N GLY A 46 17.92 -26.68 -3.76
CA GLY A 46 16.50 -26.47 -3.63
C GLY A 46 15.67 -27.75 -3.72
N PRO A 47 14.57 -27.84 -2.96
CA PRO A 47 13.68 -29.01 -3.00
C PRO A 47 12.83 -29.12 -4.27
N ALA A 48 12.71 -28.05 -5.06
CA ALA A 48 11.95 -27.98 -6.32
C ALA A 48 10.49 -28.47 -6.20
N TRP A 49 9.79 -28.07 -5.14
CA TRP A 49 8.42 -28.48 -4.90
C TRP A 49 7.46 -27.94 -5.98
N LEU A 50 6.45 -28.75 -6.29
CA LEU A 50 5.38 -28.32 -7.19
C LEU A 50 4.46 -27.32 -6.48
N ASP A 51 3.88 -26.41 -7.26
CA ASP A 51 2.99 -25.38 -6.72
C ASP A 51 1.81 -25.93 -5.90
N PRO A 52 1.11 -27.01 -6.33
CA PRO A 52 0.07 -27.60 -5.48
C PRO A 52 0.57 -28.10 -4.12
N VAL A 53 1.78 -28.65 -4.07
CA VAL A 53 2.39 -29.13 -2.82
C VAL A 53 2.71 -27.95 -1.90
N ILE A 54 3.25 -26.87 -2.45
CA ILE A 54 3.53 -25.64 -1.71
C ILE A 54 2.24 -25.02 -1.18
N SER A 55 1.19 -24.99 -2.02
CA SER A 55 -0.13 -24.47 -1.66
C SER A 55 -0.70 -25.21 -0.45
N GLU A 56 -0.62 -26.50 -0.45
CA GLU A 56 -1.11 -27.33 0.66
C GLU A 56 -0.25 -27.16 1.92
N ALA A 57 1.08 -27.16 1.78
CA ALA A 57 2.00 -27.08 2.91
C ALA A 57 1.98 -25.73 3.62
N LEU A 58 1.83 -24.65 2.89
CA LEU A 58 1.88 -23.28 3.42
C LEU A 58 0.50 -22.64 3.55
N ASP A 59 -0.55 -23.32 3.11
CA ASP A 59 -1.92 -22.82 3.13
C ASP A 59 -2.07 -21.50 2.35
N VAL A 60 -1.46 -21.44 1.17
CA VAL A 60 -1.52 -20.29 0.27
C VAL A 60 -2.13 -20.69 -1.07
N SER A 61 -2.79 -19.74 -1.74
CA SER A 61 -3.42 -19.99 -3.03
C SER A 61 -2.40 -20.15 -4.16
N LEU A 62 -2.74 -20.94 -5.16
CA LEU A 62 -1.90 -21.10 -6.36
C LEU A 62 -1.60 -19.78 -7.07
N PRO A 63 -2.56 -18.86 -7.25
CA PRO A 63 -2.26 -17.54 -7.83
C PRO A 63 -1.22 -16.74 -7.04
N THR A 64 -1.19 -16.85 -5.71
CA THR A 64 -0.19 -16.20 -4.88
C THR A 64 1.21 -16.73 -5.16
N ILE A 65 1.36 -18.06 -5.23
CA ILE A 65 2.62 -18.72 -5.56
C ILE A 65 3.12 -18.28 -6.93
N HIS A 66 2.23 -18.28 -7.92
CA HIS A 66 2.54 -17.83 -9.27
C HIS A 66 3.04 -16.38 -9.31
N ARG A 67 2.38 -15.48 -8.59
CA ARG A 67 2.78 -14.07 -8.51
C ARG A 67 4.15 -13.88 -7.85
N VAL A 68 4.45 -14.63 -6.80
CA VAL A 68 5.74 -14.57 -6.12
C VAL A 68 6.86 -15.02 -7.05
N ARG A 69 6.66 -16.13 -7.76
CA ARG A 69 7.61 -16.63 -8.75
C ARG A 69 7.81 -15.65 -9.90
N GLN A 70 6.73 -15.08 -10.41
CA GLN A 70 6.77 -14.08 -11.47
C GLN A 70 7.57 -12.84 -11.05
N ARG A 71 7.33 -12.35 -9.84
CA ARG A 71 8.04 -11.17 -9.34
C ARG A 71 9.52 -11.42 -9.15
N LEU A 72 9.92 -12.61 -8.68
CA LEU A 72 11.33 -12.97 -8.56
C LEU A 72 12.03 -12.94 -9.92
N VAL A 73 11.41 -13.53 -10.94
CA VAL A 73 12.01 -13.65 -12.27
C VAL A 73 12.03 -12.32 -13.01
N LEU A 74 10.97 -11.53 -12.91
CA LEU A 74 10.82 -10.28 -13.69
C LEU A 74 11.38 -9.05 -12.94
N ASP A 75 11.13 -8.94 -11.65
CA ASP A 75 11.42 -7.74 -10.87
C ASP A 75 12.64 -7.90 -9.95
N GLY A 76 13.09 -9.12 -9.70
CA GLY A 76 14.25 -9.41 -8.87
C GLY A 76 13.91 -9.90 -7.46
N PHE A 77 14.97 -10.28 -6.72
CA PHE A 77 14.87 -10.89 -5.40
C PHE A 77 14.20 -9.97 -4.37
N ASP A 78 14.66 -8.74 -4.26
CA ASP A 78 14.13 -7.79 -3.28
C ASP A 78 12.67 -7.47 -3.56
N ALA A 79 12.30 -7.31 -4.82
CA ALA A 79 10.93 -7.04 -5.23
C ALA A 79 9.97 -8.17 -4.89
N ALA A 80 10.44 -9.43 -4.92
CA ALA A 80 9.63 -10.58 -4.57
C ALA A 80 9.29 -10.62 -3.07
N LEU A 81 10.16 -10.09 -2.22
CA LEU A 81 9.99 -10.07 -0.77
C LEU A 81 9.23 -8.82 -0.30
N GLN A 82 9.51 -7.68 -0.90
CA GLN A 82 8.95 -6.41 -0.48
C GLN A 82 7.57 -6.15 -1.10
N ARG A 83 6.77 -5.39 -0.36
CA ARG A 83 5.50 -4.92 -0.90
C ARG A 83 5.77 -3.88 -1.98
N LYS A 84 5.10 -4.02 -3.13
CA LYS A 84 5.17 -3.01 -4.18
C LYS A 84 4.70 -1.66 -3.62
N PRO A 85 5.50 -0.58 -3.76
CA PRO A 85 5.07 0.73 -3.31
C PRO A 85 3.75 1.10 -3.99
N GLN A 86 2.79 1.51 -3.18
CA GLN A 86 1.54 2.02 -3.74
C GLN A 86 1.77 3.43 -4.24
N ALA A 87 1.22 3.75 -5.40
CA ALA A 87 1.20 5.12 -5.87
C ALA A 87 0.53 6.01 -4.81
N PRO A 88 1.09 7.20 -4.53
CA PRO A 88 0.45 8.11 -3.58
C PRO A 88 -0.99 8.35 -3.99
N ARG A 89 -1.88 8.25 -3.01
CA ARG A 89 -3.30 8.50 -3.25
C ARG A 89 -3.46 9.94 -3.73
N GLN A 90 -4.08 10.12 -4.88
CA GLN A 90 -4.34 11.44 -5.42
C GLN A 90 -5.18 12.25 -4.43
N ARG A 91 -4.67 13.43 -4.04
CA ARG A 91 -5.41 14.31 -3.17
C ARG A 91 -6.63 14.86 -3.91
N LYS A 92 -7.74 14.92 -3.23
CA LYS A 92 -8.99 15.47 -3.81
C LYS A 92 -8.86 16.96 -4.11
N LEU A 93 -8.10 17.68 -3.29
CA LEU A 93 -7.83 19.11 -3.45
C LEU A 93 -6.35 19.36 -3.68
N ASP A 94 -6.01 20.28 -4.56
CA ASP A 94 -4.66 20.79 -4.72
C ASP A 94 -4.36 21.87 -3.66
N GLY A 95 -3.11 22.38 -3.61
CA GLY A 95 -2.72 23.40 -2.64
C GLY A 95 -3.50 24.70 -2.76
N HIS A 96 -3.88 25.08 -3.95
CA HIS A 96 -4.68 26.27 -4.21
C HIS A 96 -6.11 26.12 -3.66
N GLN A 97 -6.73 24.98 -3.91
CA GLN A 97 -8.06 24.65 -3.39
C GLN A 97 -8.08 24.54 -1.86
N GLU A 98 -7.03 23.95 -1.27
CA GLU A 98 -6.88 23.88 0.20
C GLU A 98 -6.77 25.28 0.81
N ALA A 99 -6.02 26.19 0.18
CA ALA A 99 -5.89 27.57 0.63
C ALA A 99 -7.25 28.30 0.59
N HIS A 100 -8.04 28.09 -0.46
CA HIS A 100 -9.40 28.64 -0.56
C HIS A 100 -10.32 28.10 0.54
N LEU A 101 -10.23 26.81 0.84
CA LEU A 101 -11.02 26.20 1.91
C LEU A 101 -10.67 26.80 3.28
N VAL A 102 -9.39 26.99 3.57
CA VAL A 102 -8.92 27.61 4.82
C VAL A 102 -9.39 29.07 4.91
N ALA A 103 -9.26 29.82 3.83
CA ALA A 103 -9.74 31.21 3.77
C ALA A 103 -11.25 31.28 4.01
N LEU A 104 -12.02 30.38 3.44
CA LEU A 104 -13.46 30.31 3.63
C LEU A 104 -13.83 29.98 5.09
N ALA A 105 -13.08 29.07 5.73
CA ALA A 105 -13.26 28.72 7.14
C ALA A 105 -12.98 29.89 8.08
N CYS A 106 -12.04 30.76 7.71
CA CYS A 106 -11.68 31.97 8.47
C CYS A 106 -12.58 33.18 8.16
N SER A 107 -13.46 33.08 7.16
CA SER A 107 -14.37 34.17 6.79
C SER A 107 -15.54 34.28 7.76
N THR A 108 -16.21 35.43 7.72
CA THR A 108 -17.41 35.70 8.55
C THR A 108 -18.52 34.69 8.22
N PRO A 109 -19.16 34.07 9.23
CA PRO A 109 -20.30 33.17 8.99
C PRO A 109 -21.47 33.92 8.34
N PRO A 110 -22.35 33.22 7.57
CA PRO A 110 -23.52 33.84 7.03
C PRO A 110 -24.47 34.39 8.12
N GLU A 111 -25.33 35.32 7.77
CA GLU A 111 -26.31 35.86 8.69
C GLU A 111 -27.10 34.77 9.42
N GLY A 112 -27.30 34.96 10.73
CA GLY A 112 -27.98 33.99 11.59
C GLY A 112 -27.14 32.83 12.08
N GLN A 113 -25.85 32.77 11.73
CA GLN A 113 -24.93 31.72 12.16
C GLN A 113 -23.82 32.31 13.02
N LYS A 114 -23.60 31.75 14.19
CA LYS A 114 -22.50 32.17 15.08
C LYS A 114 -21.17 31.53 14.67
N ARG A 115 -21.18 30.39 14.01
CA ARG A 115 -20.00 29.64 13.60
C ARG A 115 -20.22 29.00 12.23
N CYS A 116 -19.15 28.88 11.46
CA CYS A 116 -19.15 28.12 10.24
C CYS A 116 -18.93 26.62 10.57
N SER A 117 -20.01 25.84 10.59
CA SER A 117 -19.90 24.40 10.82
C SER A 117 -19.24 23.69 9.62
N LEU A 118 -18.72 22.49 9.81
CA LEU A 118 -18.15 21.68 8.72
C LEU A 118 -19.16 21.42 7.61
N ARG A 119 -20.42 21.21 7.97
CA ARG A 119 -21.51 21.01 7.00
C ARG A 119 -21.75 22.24 6.15
N LEU A 120 -21.80 23.41 6.77
CA LEU A 120 -21.99 24.69 6.09
C LEU A 120 -20.79 25.02 5.20
N LEU A 121 -19.58 24.81 5.71
CA LEU A 121 -18.34 25.03 4.98
C LEU A 121 -18.26 24.14 3.74
N THR A 122 -18.62 22.87 3.87
CA THR A 122 -18.68 21.92 2.75
C THR A 122 -19.66 22.41 1.68
N LYS A 123 -20.85 22.82 2.07
CA LYS A 123 -21.86 23.36 1.13
C LYS A 123 -21.38 24.62 0.41
N ARG A 124 -20.79 25.56 1.14
CA ARG A 124 -20.27 26.81 0.56
C ARG A 124 -19.13 26.55 -0.40
N PHE A 125 -18.22 25.61 -0.05
CA PHE A 125 -17.08 25.25 -0.89
C PHE A 125 -17.52 24.63 -2.22
N VAL A 126 -18.51 23.75 -2.18
CA VAL A 126 -19.12 23.15 -3.39
C VAL A 126 -19.86 24.23 -4.21
N ALA A 127 -20.61 25.12 -3.55
CA ALA A 127 -21.33 26.18 -4.22
C ALA A 127 -20.42 27.18 -4.95
N LEU A 128 -19.17 27.34 -4.51
CA LEU A 128 -18.16 28.16 -5.18
C LEU A 128 -17.49 27.46 -6.36
N GLU A 129 -17.98 26.30 -6.74
CA GLU A 129 -17.52 25.50 -7.88
C GLU A 129 -16.03 25.09 -7.83
N HIS A 130 -15.43 25.04 -6.64
CA HIS A 130 -14.07 24.56 -6.48
C HIS A 130 -13.95 23.06 -6.69
N VAL A 131 -14.99 22.30 -6.33
CA VAL A 131 -15.10 20.86 -6.54
C VAL A 131 -16.57 20.48 -6.72
N ASP A 132 -16.83 19.37 -7.38
CA ASP A 132 -18.20 18.85 -7.56
C ASP A 132 -18.79 18.34 -6.24
N THR A 133 -17.99 17.60 -5.49
CA THR A 133 -18.39 17.06 -4.19
C THR A 133 -17.18 16.98 -3.26
N ILE A 134 -17.40 17.15 -1.96
CA ILE A 134 -16.38 16.96 -0.93
C ILE A 134 -17.04 16.46 0.36
N GLY A 135 -16.38 15.50 1.03
CA GLY A 135 -16.86 14.98 2.31
C GLY A 135 -16.47 15.87 3.48
N ARG A 136 -17.32 15.92 4.50
CA ARG A 136 -17.05 16.67 5.74
C ARG A 136 -15.76 16.23 6.43
N GLU A 137 -15.46 14.93 6.38
CA GLU A 137 -14.24 14.38 6.98
C GLU A 137 -12.99 14.88 6.26
N THR A 138 -13.02 14.98 4.93
CA THR A 138 -11.92 15.55 4.15
C THR A 138 -11.66 17.00 4.55
N VAL A 139 -12.71 17.80 4.67
CA VAL A 139 -12.64 19.21 5.13
C VAL A 139 -12.04 19.28 6.53
N ARG A 140 -12.49 18.44 7.45
CA ARG A 140 -12.00 18.38 8.82
C ARG A 140 -10.50 18.07 8.87
N GLN A 141 -10.05 17.08 8.10
CA GLN A 141 -8.63 16.68 8.05
C GLN A 141 -7.73 17.78 7.49
N ILE A 142 -8.17 18.48 6.46
CA ILE A 142 -7.42 19.60 5.87
C ILE A 142 -7.27 20.73 6.89
N LEU A 143 -8.33 21.11 7.55
CA LEU A 143 -8.31 22.17 8.57
C LEU A 143 -7.45 21.77 9.77
N LYS A 144 -7.53 20.55 10.22
CA LYS A 144 -6.71 20.02 11.32
C LYS A 144 -5.22 20.04 10.97
N LYS A 145 -4.86 19.64 9.76
CA LYS A 145 -3.47 19.66 9.27
C LYS A 145 -2.91 21.09 9.25
N THR A 146 -3.71 22.04 8.77
CA THR A 146 -3.32 23.47 8.72
C THR A 146 -3.10 24.02 10.13
N THR A 147 -3.97 23.72 11.07
CA THR A 147 -3.83 24.15 12.47
C THR A 147 -2.58 23.53 13.12
N SER A 148 -2.30 22.26 12.85
CA SER A 148 -1.13 21.54 13.37
C SER A 148 0.20 22.16 12.87
N ASN A 149 0.24 22.64 11.64
CA ASN A 149 1.43 23.24 11.05
C ASN A 149 1.69 24.68 11.50
N ARG A 150 0.75 25.31 12.20
CA ARG A 150 0.89 26.66 12.76
C ARG A 150 1.40 26.70 14.19
N GLY A 151 1.51 25.53 14.80
CA GLY A 151 1.97 25.41 16.20
C GLY A 151 3.47 25.50 16.38
#